data_b3ca726ec11e1738ee8428739e4fdfc1
#
_entry.id   b3ca726ec11e1738ee8428739e4fdfc1
#
_cell.length_a   1.000
_cell.length_b   1.000
_cell.length_c   1.000
_cell.angle_alpha   90.00
_cell.angle_beta   90.00
_cell.angle_gamma   90.00
#
_symmetry.space_group_name_H-M   'P 1'
#
loop_
_entity.id
_entity.type
_entity.pdbx_description
1 polymer ?
#
loop_
_entity_poly.entity_id
_entity_poly.type
_entity_poly.pdbx_seq_one_letter_code
_entity_poly.pdbx_strand_id
1 'polypeptide(L)'
;MQHPLELRGRCAVVRKCVAKSTGQEYAAKFLKKRRRGQDCKAEILHEIAVLELMKSNPRIVNLHEVYETANEIILVLEYAAGGEIFDLCVPDLDDRICERDIVRLIRQILEGLCCLHENNIVHLDLKPQNILLSSVNPLGDVKIVDFGMSRKLENSTELRHIMGTTEYLAPEILNYEPITTATDMWNIGVISYMLLTQESPFVGADVQETYLNISQVNVDYSEETFSSVSQPAKDFIQKLLIKNPEDRPTAADCLSHWWLQQGELTLPYSPEEICCSSQLPGHTTKCSEERSVKSSCNGSCSDKEDKENIPEDSSTLSKRFRFDDSLQYPQEFMTDLVC
;
A
#
# COMPACT_ATOMS: atom_id res chain seq x y z
N MET A 1 25.38 -13.42 5.95
CA MET A 1 25.21 -12.16 5.17
C MET A 1 23.88 -12.31 4.46
N GLN A 2 22.84 -11.66 4.97
CA GLN A 2 21.56 -11.58 4.28
C GLN A 2 21.73 -10.62 3.11
N HIS A 3 21.46 -11.09 1.88
CA HIS A 3 21.39 -10.22 0.71
C HIS A 3 20.27 -9.20 0.93
N PRO A 4 20.51 -7.91 0.62
CA PRO A 4 19.41 -6.92 0.67
C PRO A 4 18.30 -7.37 -0.28
N LEU A 5 17.06 -7.32 0.19
CA LEU A 5 15.86 -7.59 -0.62
C LEU A 5 15.86 -6.61 -1.81
N GLU A 6 16.11 -7.14 -3.01
CA GLU A 6 16.07 -6.40 -4.26
C GLU A 6 14.80 -6.84 -5.03
N LEU A 7 13.76 -6.00 -5.00
CA LEU A 7 12.55 -6.21 -5.80
C LEU A 7 12.76 -5.60 -7.19
N ARG A 8 12.79 -6.42 -8.23
CA ARG A 8 12.93 -5.98 -9.62
C ARG A 8 11.58 -5.96 -10.32
N GLY A 9 10.93 -4.79 -10.34
CA GLY A 9 9.78 -4.55 -11.21
C GLY A 9 10.19 -4.33 -12.69
N ARG A 10 9.22 -4.34 -13.62
CA ARG A 10 9.47 -4.08 -15.05
C ARG A 10 10.15 -2.73 -15.31
N CYS A 11 10.04 -1.78 -14.39
CA CYS A 11 10.38 -0.36 -14.57
C CYS A 11 11.38 0.18 -13.56
N ALA A 12 11.52 -0.42 -12.40
CA ALA A 12 12.29 0.11 -11.28
C ALA A 12 12.98 -1.01 -10.50
N VAL A 13 14.03 -0.64 -9.80
CA VAL A 13 14.66 -1.47 -8.77
C VAL A 13 14.39 -0.80 -7.44
N VAL A 14 13.82 -1.53 -6.49
CA VAL A 14 13.59 -1.04 -5.12
C VAL A 14 14.56 -1.74 -4.18
N ARG A 15 15.22 -0.97 -3.31
CA ARG A 15 16.16 -1.46 -2.32
C ARG A 15 15.84 -0.90 -0.95
N LYS A 16 15.96 -1.71 0.08
CA LYS A 16 15.93 -1.24 1.46
C LYS A 16 17.19 -0.43 1.74
N CYS A 17 17.03 0.75 2.33
CA CYS A 17 18.08 1.65 2.72
C CYS A 17 17.97 2.03 4.19
N VAL A 18 19.08 2.41 4.79
CA VAL A 18 19.13 2.86 6.19
C VAL A 18 19.87 4.21 6.25
N ALA A 19 19.25 5.18 6.91
CA ALA A 19 19.93 6.44 7.20
C ALA A 19 21.02 6.22 8.25
N LYS A 20 22.28 6.56 7.93
CA LYS A 20 23.43 6.35 8.81
C LYS A 20 23.33 7.14 10.11
N SER A 21 22.77 8.34 10.03
CA SER A 21 22.65 9.26 11.17
C SER A 21 21.63 8.79 12.21
N THR A 22 20.52 8.16 11.76
CA THR A 22 19.37 7.85 12.62
C THR A 22 19.08 6.36 12.76
N GLY A 23 19.59 5.52 11.86
CA GLY A 23 19.22 4.11 11.76
C GLY A 23 17.82 3.88 11.17
N GLN A 24 17.13 4.94 10.69
CA GLN A 24 15.80 4.85 10.10
C GLN A 24 15.85 4.11 8.77
N GLU A 25 14.89 3.21 8.58
CA GLU A 25 14.74 2.40 7.36
C GLU A 25 13.87 3.12 6.32
N TYR A 26 14.26 3.00 5.06
CA TYR A 26 13.57 3.55 3.89
C TYR A 26 13.59 2.56 2.74
N ALA A 27 12.73 2.77 1.74
CA ALA A 27 12.78 2.09 0.46
C ALA A 27 13.27 3.08 -0.62
N ALA A 28 14.38 2.76 -1.29
CA ALA A 28 14.90 3.55 -2.40
C ALA A 28 14.47 2.93 -3.73
N LYS A 29 13.62 3.64 -4.50
CA LYS A 29 13.14 3.25 -5.83
C LYS A 29 13.98 3.94 -6.89
N PHE A 30 14.76 3.15 -7.65
CA PHE A 30 15.65 3.62 -8.71
C PHE A 30 14.91 3.58 -10.05
N LEU A 31 14.72 4.73 -10.67
CA LEU A 31 13.95 4.92 -11.91
C LEU A 31 14.86 5.46 -13.01
N LYS A 32 15.04 4.70 -14.11
CA LYS A 32 15.84 5.14 -15.26
C LYS A 32 15.11 6.21 -16.04
N LYS A 33 15.78 7.35 -16.29
CA LYS A 33 15.26 8.46 -17.12
C LYS A 33 15.00 8.06 -18.58
N ARG A 34 15.72 7.05 -19.07
CA ARG A 34 15.55 6.52 -20.43
C ARG A 34 15.38 5.02 -20.43
N ARG A 35 14.41 4.52 -21.19
CA ARG A 35 14.11 3.09 -21.34
C ARG A 35 13.86 2.77 -22.80
N ARG A 36 14.61 1.79 -23.35
CA ARG A 36 14.52 1.37 -24.76
C ARG A 36 14.55 2.56 -25.73
N GLY A 37 15.34 3.60 -25.42
CA GLY A 37 15.44 4.81 -26.23
C GLY A 37 14.38 5.88 -25.97
N GLN A 38 13.33 5.59 -25.20
CA GLN A 38 12.28 6.55 -24.82
C GLN A 38 12.67 7.31 -23.55
N ASP A 39 12.34 8.60 -23.51
CA ASP A 39 12.45 9.43 -22.31
C ASP A 39 11.25 9.16 -21.39
N CYS A 40 11.53 8.77 -20.15
CA CYS A 40 10.53 8.48 -19.12
C CYS A 40 10.51 9.54 -18.02
N LYS A 41 11.22 10.66 -18.18
CA LYS A 41 11.34 11.70 -17.15
C LYS A 41 9.97 12.28 -16.77
N ALA A 42 9.12 12.56 -17.76
CA ALA A 42 7.79 13.11 -17.51
C ALA A 42 6.91 12.17 -16.65
N GLU A 43 6.96 10.86 -16.90
CA GLU A 43 6.24 9.85 -16.10
C GLU A 43 6.74 9.80 -14.66
N ILE A 44 8.07 9.87 -14.47
CA ILE A 44 8.68 9.89 -13.13
C ILE A 44 8.30 11.16 -12.38
N LEU A 45 8.30 12.31 -13.04
CA LEU A 45 7.89 13.59 -12.45
C LEU A 45 6.41 13.59 -12.05
N HIS A 46 5.57 12.93 -12.84
CA HIS A 46 4.15 12.74 -12.50
C HIS A 46 4.01 11.89 -11.22
N GLU A 47 4.73 10.77 -11.11
CA GLU A 47 4.73 9.94 -9.91
C GLU A 47 5.15 10.74 -8.67
N ILE A 48 6.22 11.54 -8.77
CA ILE A 48 6.67 12.43 -7.69
C ILE A 48 5.57 13.43 -7.30
N ALA A 49 4.94 14.07 -8.29
CA ALA A 49 3.89 15.05 -8.05
C ALA A 49 2.67 14.44 -7.33
N VAL A 50 2.28 13.22 -7.69
CA VAL A 50 1.21 12.48 -7.00
C VAL A 50 1.60 12.17 -5.55
N LEU A 51 2.81 11.66 -5.31
CA LEU A 51 3.30 11.34 -3.97
C LEU A 51 3.39 12.60 -3.08
N GLU A 52 3.88 13.72 -3.62
CA GLU A 52 3.93 14.99 -2.87
C GLU A 52 2.52 15.51 -2.53
N LEU A 53 1.57 15.39 -3.46
CA LEU A 53 0.18 15.77 -3.22
C LEU A 53 -0.48 14.93 -2.12
N MET A 54 -0.13 13.64 -2.05
CA MET A 54 -0.70 12.66 -1.12
C MET A 54 0.07 12.54 0.20
N LYS A 55 1.10 13.34 0.43
CA LYS A 55 2.05 13.24 1.56
C LYS A 55 1.42 13.18 2.95
N SER A 56 0.24 13.75 3.14
CA SER A 56 -0.46 13.74 4.44
C SER A 56 -1.42 12.53 4.60
N ASN A 57 -1.62 11.72 3.56
CA ASN A 57 -2.52 10.58 3.62
C ASN A 57 -1.81 9.36 4.24
N PRO A 58 -2.28 8.82 5.38
CA PRO A 58 -1.64 7.70 6.05
C PRO A 58 -1.71 6.37 5.28
N ARG A 59 -2.59 6.27 4.26
CA ARG A 59 -2.81 5.06 3.45
C ARG A 59 -1.96 5.02 2.18
N ILE A 60 -1.22 6.09 1.89
CA ILE A 60 -0.33 6.20 0.74
C ILE A 60 1.10 6.25 1.23
N VAL A 61 2.02 5.59 0.51
CA VAL A 61 3.44 5.59 0.86
C VAL A 61 3.98 7.02 0.87
N ASN A 62 4.68 7.40 1.94
CA ASN A 62 5.22 8.75 2.08
C ASN A 62 6.52 8.91 1.29
N LEU A 63 6.62 9.97 0.48
CA LEU A 63 7.85 10.38 -0.17
C LEU A 63 8.70 11.21 0.81
N HIS A 64 9.89 10.72 1.13
CA HIS A 64 10.83 11.36 2.03
C HIS A 64 11.74 12.31 1.27
N GLU A 65 12.50 11.80 0.27
CA GLU A 65 13.44 12.57 -0.53
C GLU A 65 13.47 12.11 -1.98
N VAL A 66 13.99 12.97 -2.87
CA VAL A 66 14.22 12.68 -4.28
C VAL A 66 15.63 13.07 -4.65
N TYR A 67 16.36 12.16 -5.28
CA TYR A 67 17.69 12.41 -5.82
C TYR A 67 17.67 12.23 -7.34
N GLU A 68 18.40 13.08 -8.05
CA GLU A 68 18.55 12.97 -9.49
C GLU A 68 20.01 12.80 -9.86
N THR A 69 20.31 11.78 -10.65
CA THR A 69 21.63 11.54 -11.26
C THR A 69 21.57 11.77 -12.76
N ALA A 70 22.67 11.63 -13.49
CA ALA A 70 22.68 11.76 -14.95
C ALA A 70 21.69 10.81 -15.64
N ASN A 71 21.50 9.57 -15.13
CA ASN A 71 20.74 8.51 -15.79
C ASN A 71 19.47 8.09 -15.06
N GLU A 72 19.33 8.41 -13.77
CA GLU A 72 18.27 7.89 -12.90
C GLU A 72 17.72 8.99 -12.00
N ILE A 73 16.47 8.81 -11.59
CA ILE A 73 15.85 9.51 -10.45
C ILE A 73 15.62 8.46 -9.38
N ILE A 74 15.94 8.80 -8.13
CA ILE A 74 15.84 7.90 -6.98
C ILE A 74 14.82 8.50 -6.02
N LEU A 75 13.74 7.78 -5.76
CA LEU A 75 12.74 8.15 -4.76
C LEU A 75 13.06 7.44 -3.45
N VAL A 76 13.27 8.19 -2.38
CA VAL A 76 13.38 7.65 -1.03
C VAL A 76 12.00 7.69 -0.40
N LEU A 77 11.45 6.51 -0.16
CA LEU A 77 10.08 6.30 0.29
C LEU A 77 10.07 5.71 1.70
N GLU A 78 8.95 5.86 2.39
CA GLU A 78 8.64 5.14 3.61
C GLU A 78 8.85 3.62 3.39
N TYR A 79 9.45 2.95 4.38
CA TYR A 79 9.63 1.50 4.34
C TYR A 79 8.46 0.79 5.03
N ALA A 80 7.69 0.03 4.26
CA ALA A 80 6.59 -0.81 4.75
C ALA A 80 7.13 -2.21 5.01
N ALA A 81 7.36 -2.55 6.28
CA ALA A 81 8.04 -3.79 6.68
C ALA A 81 7.16 -5.04 6.60
N GLY A 82 5.83 -4.87 6.45
CA GLY A 82 4.86 -5.97 6.44
C GLY A 82 4.72 -6.70 5.10
N GLY A 83 5.48 -6.29 4.04
CA GLY A 83 5.40 -6.92 2.74
C GLY A 83 4.11 -6.62 1.98
N GLU A 84 3.81 -7.41 0.96
CA GLU A 84 2.67 -7.24 0.06
C GLU A 84 1.42 -7.94 0.61
N ILE A 85 0.23 -7.33 0.44
CA ILE A 85 -1.02 -8.05 0.78
C ILE A 85 -1.25 -9.25 -0.16
N PHE A 86 -0.47 -9.37 -1.24
CA PHE A 86 -0.47 -10.53 -2.12
C PHE A 86 -0.23 -11.84 -1.36
N ASP A 87 0.65 -11.82 -0.36
CA ASP A 87 0.95 -12.98 0.48
C ASP A 87 -0.28 -13.49 1.24
N LEU A 88 -1.28 -12.63 1.48
CA LEU A 88 -2.56 -12.98 2.09
C LEU A 88 -3.56 -13.58 1.08
N CYS A 89 -3.31 -13.42 -0.23
CA CYS A 89 -4.16 -13.94 -1.31
C CYS A 89 -3.75 -15.35 -1.77
N VAL A 90 -2.63 -15.88 -1.26
CA VAL A 90 -2.11 -17.21 -1.65
C VAL A 90 -2.63 -18.24 -0.64
N PRO A 91 -3.11 -19.41 -1.12
CA PRO A 91 -3.54 -20.47 -0.24
C PRO A 91 -2.39 -20.97 0.63
N ASP A 92 -2.38 -20.59 1.91
CA ASP A 92 -1.56 -21.20 2.94
C ASP A 92 -2.48 -21.79 4.00
N LEU A 93 -2.32 -23.07 4.31
CA LEU A 93 -3.28 -23.84 5.11
C LEU A 93 -3.36 -23.40 6.57
N ASP A 94 -2.33 -22.71 7.07
CA ASP A 94 -2.22 -22.39 8.50
C ASP A 94 -2.56 -20.92 8.86
N ASP A 95 -2.59 -19.97 7.91
CA ASP A 95 -2.69 -18.53 8.21
C ASP A 95 -3.78 -17.78 7.40
N ARG A 96 -5.00 -18.34 7.29
CA ARG A 96 -6.10 -17.57 6.70
C ARG A 96 -6.43 -16.35 7.57
N ILE A 97 -6.28 -15.19 6.97
CA ILE A 97 -6.72 -13.92 7.59
C ILE A 97 -8.24 -13.93 7.77
N CYS A 98 -8.72 -13.47 8.92
CA CYS A 98 -10.15 -13.45 9.18
C CYS A 98 -10.86 -12.33 8.41
N GLU A 99 -12.14 -12.52 8.09
CA GLU A 99 -12.93 -11.55 7.31
C GLU A 99 -12.95 -10.16 7.94
N ARG A 100 -12.91 -10.06 9.29
CA ARG A 100 -12.82 -8.78 10.01
C ARG A 100 -11.54 -8.00 9.63
N ASP A 101 -10.41 -8.69 9.50
CA ASP A 101 -9.15 -8.07 9.09
C ASP A 101 -9.17 -7.68 7.62
N ILE A 102 -9.83 -8.49 6.76
CA ILE A 102 -10.06 -8.14 5.35
C ILE A 102 -10.89 -6.86 5.25
N VAL A 103 -11.98 -6.74 6.03
CA VAL A 103 -12.80 -5.52 6.11
C VAL A 103 -11.94 -4.31 6.46
N ARG A 104 -11.07 -4.44 7.48
CA ARG A 104 -10.14 -3.37 7.88
C ARG A 104 -9.19 -2.98 6.75
N LEU A 105 -8.59 -3.94 6.06
CA LEU A 105 -7.67 -3.68 4.94
C LEU A 105 -8.39 -3.00 3.77
N ILE A 106 -9.53 -3.52 3.34
CA ILE A 106 -10.32 -2.94 2.22
C ILE A 106 -10.79 -1.52 2.56
N ARG A 107 -11.24 -1.27 3.81
CA ARG A 107 -11.58 0.09 4.27
C ARG A 107 -10.39 1.04 4.12
N GLN A 108 -9.21 0.64 4.58
CA GLN A 108 -8.01 1.47 4.50
C GLN A 108 -7.57 1.73 3.04
N ILE A 109 -7.71 0.75 2.15
CA ILE A 109 -7.45 0.96 0.72
C ILE A 109 -8.43 2.00 0.16
N LEU A 110 -9.70 1.89 0.48
CA LEU A 110 -10.74 2.83 0.03
C LEU A 110 -10.52 4.25 0.58
N GLU A 111 -10.06 4.40 1.84
CA GLU A 111 -9.69 5.70 2.41
C GLU A 111 -8.56 6.37 1.58
N GLY A 112 -7.57 5.60 1.17
CA GLY A 112 -6.51 6.08 0.27
C GLY A 112 -7.04 6.47 -1.11
N LEU A 113 -7.93 5.64 -1.68
CA LEU A 113 -8.55 5.89 -2.99
C LEU A 113 -9.47 7.10 -2.99
N CYS A 114 -10.26 7.33 -1.94
CA CYS A 114 -11.08 8.54 -1.83
C CYS A 114 -10.23 9.79 -2.04
N CYS A 115 -9.09 9.87 -1.36
CA CYS A 115 -8.19 11.03 -1.49
C CYS A 115 -7.62 11.18 -2.90
N LEU A 116 -7.25 10.07 -3.58
CA LEU A 116 -6.79 10.09 -4.96
C LEU A 116 -7.90 10.57 -5.91
N HIS A 117 -9.09 9.97 -5.80
CA HIS A 117 -10.23 10.24 -6.67
C HIS A 117 -10.78 11.66 -6.48
N GLU A 118 -10.78 12.22 -5.26
CA GLU A 118 -11.10 13.62 -4.98
C GLU A 118 -10.16 14.60 -5.69
N ASN A 119 -8.92 14.18 -5.94
CA ASN A 119 -7.93 14.93 -6.71
C ASN A 119 -7.92 14.60 -8.21
N ASN A 120 -8.93 13.85 -8.68
CA ASN A 120 -9.04 13.34 -10.06
C ASN A 120 -7.85 12.49 -10.50
N ILE A 121 -7.24 11.74 -9.57
CA ILE A 121 -6.14 10.83 -9.86
C ILE A 121 -6.67 9.41 -9.85
N VAL A 122 -6.39 8.66 -10.92
CA VAL A 122 -6.66 7.23 -11.06
C VAL A 122 -5.34 6.48 -10.96
N HIS A 123 -5.29 5.41 -10.17
CA HIS A 123 -4.06 4.65 -9.94
C HIS A 123 -3.67 3.76 -11.12
N LEU A 124 -4.64 3.05 -11.71
CA LEU A 124 -4.56 2.20 -12.91
C LEU A 124 -3.68 0.94 -12.83
N ASP A 125 -3.03 0.67 -11.71
CA ASP A 125 -2.31 -0.59 -11.46
C ASP A 125 -2.54 -1.08 -10.01
N LEU A 126 -3.78 -0.90 -9.52
CA LEU A 126 -4.15 -1.46 -8.23
C LEU A 126 -4.20 -2.98 -8.31
N LYS A 127 -3.41 -3.62 -7.45
CA LYS A 127 -3.32 -5.07 -7.31
C LYS A 127 -2.70 -5.39 -5.96
N PRO A 128 -2.82 -6.62 -5.45
CA PRO A 128 -2.27 -6.99 -4.14
C PRO A 128 -0.78 -6.70 -3.98
N GLN A 129 0.02 -6.78 -5.06
CA GLN A 129 1.45 -6.46 -5.04
C GLN A 129 1.77 -4.97 -4.84
N ASN A 130 0.82 -4.08 -5.16
CA ASN A 130 0.97 -2.63 -5.01
C ASN A 130 0.31 -2.09 -3.73
N ILE A 131 -0.05 -2.97 -2.82
CA ILE A 131 -0.59 -2.64 -1.51
C ILE A 131 0.28 -3.33 -0.46
N LEU A 132 1.01 -2.53 0.30
CA LEU A 132 1.92 -3.02 1.31
C LEU A 132 1.31 -2.86 2.71
N LEU A 133 1.87 -3.58 3.67
CA LEU A 133 1.54 -3.48 5.08
C LEU A 133 2.71 -2.86 5.87
N SER A 134 2.41 -2.06 6.87
CA SER A 134 3.43 -1.47 7.74
C SER A 134 4.11 -2.53 8.63
N SER A 135 3.41 -3.62 8.98
CA SER A 135 3.91 -4.77 9.74
C SER A 135 3.11 -6.03 9.45
N VAL A 136 3.69 -7.21 9.75
CA VAL A 136 3.00 -8.51 9.61
C VAL A 136 2.31 -8.90 10.90
N ASN A 137 2.98 -8.76 12.03
CA ASN A 137 2.47 -9.20 13.33
C ASN A 137 2.77 -8.12 14.41
N PRO A 138 1.73 -7.46 14.94
CA PRO A 138 0.33 -7.54 14.49
C PRO A 138 0.16 -7.03 13.05
N LEU A 139 -0.94 -7.45 12.39
CA LEU A 139 -1.25 -7.02 11.04
C LEU A 139 -1.35 -5.49 10.96
N GLY A 140 -0.43 -4.88 10.22
CA GLY A 140 -0.23 -3.44 10.14
C GLY A 140 -1.25 -2.70 9.27
N ASP A 141 -1.00 -1.42 9.08
CA ASP A 141 -1.81 -0.56 8.23
C ASP A 141 -1.37 -0.63 6.76
N VAL A 142 -2.33 -0.35 5.88
CA VAL A 142 -2.15 -0.35 4.43
C VAL A 142 -1.31 0.85 3.98
N LYS A 143 -0.45 0.59 2.99
CA LYS A 143 0.29 1.59 2.21
C LYS A 143 0.14 1.29 0.71
N ILE A 144 -0.59 2.14 -0.01
CA ILE A 144 -0.69 2.08 -1.47
C ILE A 144 0.61 2.61 -2.07
N VAL A 145 1.19 1.87 -3.02
CA VAL A 145 2.49 2.18 -3.64
C VAL A 145 2.42 2.14 -5.17
N ASP A 146 3.46 2.59 -5.83
CA ASP A 146 3.69 2.53 -7.28
C ASP A 146 2.70 3.32 -8.14
N PHE A 147 2.87 4.65 -8.14
CA PHE A 147 2.08 5.58 -8.93
C PHE A 147 2.60 5.82 -10.36
N GLY A 148 3.55 4.99 -10.84
CA GLY A 148 4.13 5.12 -12.17
C GLY A 148 3.13 5.00 -13.32
N MET A 149 2.01 4.30 -13.11
CA MET A 149 0.92 4.19 -14.08
C MET A 149 -0.25 5.12 -13.82
N SER A 150 -0.27 5.84 -12.69
CA SER A 150 -1.36 6.76 -12.34
C SER A 150 -1.54 7.86 -13.38
N ARG A 151 -2.75 8.38 -13.49
CA ARG A 151 -3.08 9.50 -14.37
C ARG A 151 -4.01 10.47 -13.67
N LYS A 152 -3.79 11.76 -13.94
CA LYS A 152 -4.73 12.80 -13.57
C LYS A 152 -5.77 12.95 -14.69
N LEU A 153 -7.04 12.80 -14.34
CA LEU A 153 -8.14 12.99 -15.27
C LEU A 153 -8.39 14.49 -15.47
N GLU A 154 -8.51 14.89 -16.73
CA GLU A 154 -8.82 16.27 -17.12
C GLU A 154 -10.24 16.32 -17.68
N ASN A 155 -11.01 17.32 -17.29
CA ASN A 155 -12.42 17.47 -17.71
C ASN A 155 -12.64 17.61 -19.23
N SER A 156 -11.56 17.90 -19.99
CA SER A 156 -11.64 18.18 -21.42
C SER A 156 -11.12 17.06 -22.32
N THR A 157 -10.51 16.02 -21.73
CA THR A 157 -9.83 14.96 -22.51
C THR A 157 -10.18 13.58 -21.95
N GLU A 158 -10.83 12.76 -22.76
CA GLU A 158 -11.03 11.35 -22.41
C GLU A 158 -9.72 10.58 -22.49
N LEU A 159 -9.33 9.97 -21.38
CA LEU A 159 -8.18 9.09 -21.34
C LEU A 159 -8.59 7.69 -21.82
N ARG A 160 -7.99 7.22 -22.91
CA ARG A 160 -8.20 5.87 -23.44
C ARG A 160 -6.83 5.24 -23.67
N HIS A 161 -6.50 4.22 -22.89
CA HIS A 161 -5.21 3.56 -22.97
C HIS A 161 -5.27 2.13 -22.48
N ILE A 162 -4.63 1.19 -23.16
CA ILE A 162 -4.47 -0.18 -22.66
C ILE A 162 -3.25 -0.19 -21.76
N MET A 163 -3.48 -0.25 -20.45
CA MET A 163 -2.44 -0.27 -19.42
C MET A 163 -2.90 -1.04 -18.19
N GLY A 164 -1.96 -1.56 -17.42
CA GLY A 164 -2.23 -2.35 -16.23
C GLY A 164 -1.70 -3.79 -16.33
N THR A 165 -1.91 -4.55 -15.29
CA THR A 165 -1.58 -5.97 -15.19
C THR A 165 -2.76 -6.81 -15.64
N THR A 166 -2.56 -7.76 -16.53
CA THR A 166 -3.61 -8.51 -17.28
C THR A 166 -4.80 -8.95 -16.42
N GLU A 167 -4.55 -9.60 -15.31
CA GLU A 167 -5.60 -10.21 -14.46
C GLU A 167 -6.47 -9.18 -13.73
N TYR A 168 -6.00 -7.93 -13.66
CA TYR A 168 -6.66 -6.83 -12.95
C TYR A 168 -7.28 -5.81 -13.91
N LEU A 169 -7.17 -6.02 -15.23
CA LEU A 169 -7.71 -5.07 -16.21
C LEU A 169 -9.23 -4.99 -16.12
N ALA A 170 -9.74 -3.78 -16.12
CA ALA A 170 -11.17 -3.56 -16.18
C ALA A 170 -11.71 -3.72 -17.62
N PRO A 171 -13.00 -4.10 -17.82
CA PRO A 171 -13.58 -4.29 -19.14
C PRO A 171 -13.43 -3.08 -20.06
N GLU A 172 -13.61 -1.85 -19.55
CA GLU A 172 -13.46 -0.61 -20.30
C GLU A 172 -12.02 -0.43 -20.84
N ILE A 173 -11.00 -0.90 -20.12
CA ILE A 173 -9.61 -0.88 -20.61
C ILE A 173 -9.44 -1.80 -21.81
N LEU A 174 -9.99 -3.01 -21.75
CA LEU A 174 -9.94 -3.99 -22.84
C LEU A 174 -10.72 -3.51 -24.07
N ASN A 175 -11.82 -2.79 -23.86
CA ASN A 175 -12.67 -2.25 -24.92
C ASN A 175 -12.16 -0.91 -25.48
N TYR A 176 -11.06 -0.36 -24.93
CA TYR A 176 -10.57 0.95 -25.30
C TYR A 176 -11.59 2.08 -25.08
N GLU A 177 -12.36 1.96 -23.99
CA GLU A 177 -13.35 2.93 -23.52
C GLU A 177 -12.69 3.99 -22.61
N PRO A 178 -13.41 5.08 -22.25
CA PRO A 178 -12.88 6.10 -21.35
C PRO A 178 -12.54 5.55 -19.98
N ILE A 179 -11.36 5.90 -19.48
CA ILE A 179 -10.89 5.59 -18.13
C ILE A 179 -11.46 6.62 -17.16
N THR A 180 -12.01 6.14 -16.05
CA THR A 180 -12.54 6.96 -14.96
C THR A 180 -12.06 6.44 -13.61
N THR A 181 -12.44 7.10 -12.52
CA THR A 181 -12.18 6.60 -11.15
C THR A 181 -12.83 5.23 -10.89
N ALA A 182 -13.90 4.90 -11.61
CA ALA A 182 -14.57 3.59 -11.54
C ALA A 182 -13.68 2.44 -12.03
N THR A 183 -12.61 2.73 -12.78
CA THR A 183 -11.64 1.73 -13.21
C THR A 183 -10.87 1.16 -12.00
N ASP A 184 -10.47 2.01 -11.04
CA ASP A 184 -9.86 1.55 -9.78
C ASP A 184 -10.87 0.76 -8.92
N MET A 185 -12.15 1.08 -9.00
CA MET A 185 -13.20 0.37 -8.24
C MET A 185 -13.38 -1.08 -8.70
N TRP A 186 -13.21 -1.36 -9.99
CA TRP A 186 -13.10 -2.74 -10.48
C TRP A 186 -11.96 -3.50 -9.79
N ASN A 187 -10.78 -2.87 -9.68
CA ASN A 187 -9.64 -3.48 -9.01
C ASN A 187 -9.92 -3.78 -7.54
N ILE A 188 -10.68 -2.93 -6.84
CA ILE A 188 -11.11 -3.21 -5.45
C ILE A 188 -11.99 -4.47 -5.41
N GLY A 189 -12.88 -4.66 -6.38
CA GLY A 189 -13.66 -5.89 -6.51
C GLY A 189 -12.79 -7.14 -6.67
N VAL A 190 -11.78 -7.07 -7.55
CA VAL A 190 -10.82 -8.17 -7.77
C VAL A 190 -10.00 -8.47 -6.51
N ILE A 191 -9.44 -7.44 -5.87
CA ILE A 191 -8.65 -7.59 -4.63
C ILE A 191 -9.51 -8.17 -3.50
N SER A 192 -10.75 -7.70 -3.35
CA SER A 192 -11.68 -8.23 -2.32
C SER A 192 -12.00 -9.70 -2.56
N TYR A 193 -12.25 -10.08 -3.81
CA TYR A 193 -12.47 -11.47 -4.18
C TYR A 193 -11.26 -12.34 -3.80
N MET A 194 -10.05 -11.92 -4.19
CA MET A 194 -8.81 -12.66 -3.92
C MET A 194 -8.52 -12.81 -2.43
N LEU A 195 -8.72 -11.78 -1.63
CA LEU A 195 -8.51 -11.84 -0.18
C LEU A 195 -9.49 -12.78 0.52
N LEU A 196 -10.73 -12.89 0.02
CA LEU A 196 -11.78 -13.71 0.62
C LEU A 196 -11.72 -15.17 0.17
N THR A 197 -11.38 -15.41 -1.11
CA THR A 197 -11.41 -16.76 -1.70
C THR A 197 -10.03 -17.37 -1.89
N GLN A 198 -8.97 -16.56 -1.90
CA GLN A 198 -7.60 -16.94 -2.28
C GLN A 198 -7.49 -17.40 -3.74
N GLU A 199 -8.44 -17.02 -4.58
CA GLU A 199 -8.50 -17.32 -6.00
C GLU A 199 -8.60 -16.04 -6.82
N SER A 200 -8.18 -16.06 -8.10
CA SER A 200 -8.39 -14.95 -9.02
C SER A 200 -9.75 -15.11 -9.70
N PRO A 201 -10.60 -14.06 -9.75
CA PRO A 201 -11.94 -14.18 -10.32
C PRO A 201 -11.96 -14.40 -11.84
N PHE A 202 -10.88 -14.06 -12.55
CA PHE A 202 -10.88 -14.01 -14.02
C PHE A 202 -9.80 -14.84 -14.71
N VAL A 203 -8.84 -15.38 -13.96
CA VAL A 203 -7.75 -16.18 -14.55
C VAL A 203 -8.30 -17.34 -15.36
N GLY A 204 -7.90 -17.45 -16.64
CA GLY A 204 -8.15 -18.56 -17.53
C GLY A 204 -6.89 -19.38 -17.79
N ALA A 205 -6.98 -20.41 -18.64
CA ALA A 205 -5.85 -21.24 -19.02
C ALA A 205 -4.77 -20.45 -19.80
N ASP A 206 -5.16 -19.37 -20.44
CA ASP A 206 -4.25 -18.43 -21.12
C ASP A 206 -4.75 -16.97 -21.01
N VAL A 207 -3.94 -16.06 -21.57
CA VAL A 207 -4.24 -14.61 -21.57
C VAL A 207 -5.53 -14.29 -22.33
N GLN A 208 -5.85 -15.03 -23.39
CA GLN A 208 -7.03 -14.78 -24.21
C GLN A 208 -8.30 -15.19 -23.48
N GLU A 209 -8.27 -16.32 -22.80
CA GLU A 209 -9.37 -16.75 -21.94
C GLU A 209 -9.57 -15.80 -20.76
N THR A 210 -8.48 -15.34 -20.14
CA THR A 210 -8.55 -14.30 -19.09
C THR A 210 -9.25 -13.03 -19.62
N TYR A 211 -8.89 -12.54 -20.81
CA TYR A 211 -9.56 -11.37 -21.40
C TYR A 211 -11.04 -11.63 -21.71
N LEU A 212 -11.38 -12.84 -22.15
CA LEU A 212 -12.77 -13.24 -22.39
C LEU A 212 -13.57 -13.24 -21.09
N ASN A 213 -13.03 -13.83 -20.02
CA ASN A 213 -13.65 -13.86 -18.70
C ASN A 213 -13.91 -12.45 -18.17
N ILE A 214 -12.94 -11.54 -18.29
CA ILE A 214 -13.09 -10.13 -17.90
C ILE A 214 -14.19 -9.45 -18.74
N SER A 215 -14.15 -9.59 -20.08
CA SER A 215 -15.10 -8.93 -20.98
C SER A 215 -16.53 -9.38 -20.78
N GLN A 216 -16.72 -10.63 -20.37
CA GLN A 216 -18.04 -11.23 -20.07
C GLN A 216 -18.42 -11.09 -18.60
N VAL A 217 -17.50 -10.64 -17.74
CA VAL A 217 -17.64 -10.62 -16.27
C VAL A 217 -18.02 -12.02 -15.76
N ASN A 218 -17.29 -13.03 -16.25
CA ASN A 218 -17.50 -14.40 -15.86
C ASN A 218 -16.80 -14.71 -14.53
N VAL A 219 -17.52 -14.55 -13.44
CA VAL A 219 -17.02 -14.70 -12.05
C VAL A 219 -17.71 -15.89 -11.41
N ASP A 220 -16.92 -16.75 -10.77
CA ASP A 220 -17.48 -17.85 -9.97
C ASP A 220 -18.00 -17.32 -8.62
N TYR A 221 -19.29 -17.47 -8.40
CA TYR A 221 -19.98 -17.19 -7.15
C TYR A 221 -20.63 -18.45 -6.55
N SER A 222 -20.08 -19.64 -6.86
CA SER A 222 -20.61 -20.90 -6.35
C SER A 222 -20.55 -20.99 -4.82
N GLU A 223 -21.36 -21.86 -4.26
CA GLU A 223 -21.35 -22.13 -2.81
C GLU A 223 -20.04 -22.79 -2.39
N GLU A 224 -19.35 -23.49 -3.30
CA GLU A 224 -18.05 -24.11 -3.03
C GLU A 224 -16.99 -23.05 -2.78
N THR A 225 -16.83 -22.09 -3.69
CA THR A 225 -15.84 -20.97 -3.58
C THR A 225 -16.18 -20.01 -2.44
N PHE A 226 -17.47 -19.75 -2.21
CA PHE A 226 -17.95 -18.79 -1.21
C PHE A 226 -18.44 -19.40 0.11
N SER A 227 -18.14 -20.68 0.39
CA SER A 227 -18.61 -21.39 1.58
C SER A 227 -18.25 -20.73 2.91
N SER A 228 -17.11 -20.06 2.98
CA SER A 228 -16.61 -19.36 4.18
C SER A 228 -16.79 -17.84 4.12
N VAL A 229 -17.39 -17.30 3.06
CA VAL A 229 -17.54 -15.86 2.82
C VAL A 229 -18.92 -15.40 3.22
N SER A 230 -19.01 -14.30 3.96
CA SER A 230 -20.31 -13.75 4.37
C SER A 230 -21.12 -13.22 3.19
N GLN A 231 -22.43 -13.25 3.31
CA GLN A 231 -23.32 -12.73 2.27
C GLN A 231 -23.12 -11.21 1.98
N PRO A 232 -22.83 -10.36 2.99
CA PRO A 232 -22.46 -8.95 2.74
C PRO A 232 -21.16 -8.78 1.97
N ALA A 233 -20.16 -9.63 2.20
CA ALA A 233 -18.90 -9.61 1.45
C ALA A 233 -19.15 -9.97 -0.02
N LYS A 234 -19.97 -11.01 -0.27
CA LYS A 234 -20.37 -11.41 -1.62
C LYS A 234 -21.12 -10.29 -2.35
N ASP A 235 -22.06 -9.63 -1.67
CA ASP A 235 -22.82 -8.47 -2.23
C ASP A 235 -21.88 -7.31 -2.58
N PHE A 236 -20.90 -7.01 -1.73
CA PHE A 236 -19.89 -5.97 -1.98
C PHE A 236 -19.10 -6.25 -3.27
N ILE A 237 -18.61 -7.47 -3.46
CA ILE A 237 -17.87 -7.86 -4.67
C ILE A 237 -18.78 -7.74 -5.90
N GLN A 238 -20.01 -8.24 -5.83
CA GLN A 238 -20.96 -8.20 -6.93
C GLN A 238 -21.32 -6.78 -7.39
N LYS A 239 -21.30 -5.80 -6.49
CA LYS A 239 -21.53 -4.39 -6.81
C LYS A 239 -20.33 -3.73 -7.49
N LEU A 240 -19.12 -4.25 -7.30
CA LEU A 240 -17.90 -3.71 -7.89
C LEU A 240 -17.55 -4.37 -9.23
N LEU A 241 -17.75 -5.68 -9.34
CA LEU A 241 -17.46 -6.42 -10.57
C LEU A 241 -18.64 -6.32 -11.55
N ILE A 242 -18.97 -5.09 -11.96
CA ILE A 242 -20.01 -4.75 -12.94
C ILE A 242 -19.35 -4.25 -14.21
N LYS A 243 -19.85 -4.69 -15.37
CA LYS A 243 -19.26 -4.38 -16.66
C LYS A 243 -19.23 -2.89 -16.96
N ASN A 244 -20.38 -2.21 -16.77
CA ASN A 244 -20.48 -0.78 -17.00
C ASN A 244 -19.86 0.00 -15.83
N PRO A 245 -18.81 0.81 -16.06
CA PRO A 245 -18.15 1.56 -14.99
C PRO A 245 -19.08 2.57 -14.29
N GLU A 246 -20.08 3.11 -14.97
CA GLU A 246 -21.03 4.07 -14.39
C GLU A 246 -21.94 3.45 -13.32
N ASP A 247 -22.13 2.13 -13.33
CA ASP A 247 -22.98 1.42 -12.37
C ASP A 247 -22.20 0.97 -11.13
N ARG A 248 -20.86 1.13 -11.11
CA ARG A 248 -20.01 0.80 -9.95
C ARG A 248 -20.10 1.91 -8.91
N PRO A 249 -20.21 1.56 -7.60
CA PRO A 249 -20.15 2.55 -6.54
C PRO A 249 -18.78 3.24 -6.49
N THR A 250 -18.77 4.51 -6.07
CA THR A 250 -17.55 5.26 -5.80
C THR A 250 -16.83 4.72 -4.57
N ALA A 251 -15.57 5.12 -4.36
CA ALA A 251 -14.83 4.75 -3.14
C ALA A 251 -15.55 5.25 -1.86
N ALA A 252 -16.13 6.44 -1.91
CA ALA A 252 -16.92 7.01 -0.80
C ALA A 252 -18.21 6.22 -0.53
N ASP A 253 -18.93 5.80 -1.58
CA ASP A 253 -20.12 4.95 -1.43
C ASP A 253 -19.76 3.60 -0.83
N CYS A 254 -18.65 3.01 -1.26
CA CYS A 254 -18.16 1.74 -0.73
C CYS A 254 -17.84 1.80 0.76
N LEU A 255 -17.27 2.89 1.27
CA LEU A 255 -17.02 3.07 2.71
C LEU A 255 -18.33 3.02 3.53
N SER A 256 -19.47 3.36 2.93
CA SER A 256 -20.79 3.27 3.55
C SER A 256 -21.45 1.91 3.39
N HIS A 257 -20.82 0.96 2.67
CA HIS A 257 -21.38 -0.37 2.47
C HIS A 257 -21.46 -1.16 3.77
N TRP A 258 -22.56 -1.85 3.99
CA TRP A 258 -22.84 -2.50 5.25
C TRP A 258 -21.79 -3.57 5.62
N TRP A 259 -21.17 -4.24 4.65
CA TRP A 259 -20.07 -5.14 4.90
C TRP A 259 -18.91 -4.47 5.64
N LEU A 260 -18.56 -3.24 5.25
CA LEU A 260 -17.47 -2.47 5.85
C LEU A 260 -17.90 -1.80 7.16
N GLN A 261 -19.19 -1.65 7.43
CA GLN A 261 -19.70 -1.06 8.67
C GLN A 261 -19.72 -2.04 9.84
N GLN A 262 -19.68 -3.35 9.59
CA GLN A 262 -19.72 -4.38 10.65
C GLN A 262 -18.54 -4.30 11.62
N GLY A 263 -17.38 -3.78 11.19
CA GLY A 263 -16.21 -3.59 12.05
C GLY A 263 -16.37 -2.53 13.13
N GLU A 264 -17.31 -1.60 13.01
CA GLU A 264 -17.55 -0.51 13.96
C GLU A 264 -18.56 -0.87 15.06
N LEU A 265 -19.36 -1.91 14.85
CA LEU A 265 -20.44 -2.31 15.76
C LEU A 265 -20.00 -3.26 16.88
N THR A 266 -18.76 -3.75 16.88
CA THR A 266 -18.24 -4.54 17.98
C THR A 266 -17.62 -3.63 19.03
N LEU A 267 -18.28 -3.55 20.16
CA LEU A 267 -17.89 -2.95 21.45
C LEU A 267 -16.45 -3.29 21.88
N PRO A 268 -15.90 -2.56 22.88
CA PRO A 268 -14.49 -2.58 23.22
C PRO A 268 -13.99 -3.99 23.54
N TYR A 269 -12.83 -4.28 22.96
CA TYR A 269 -11.99 -5.43 23.21
C TYR A 269 -12.08 -5.92 24.67
N SER A 270 -12.74 -7.04 24.91
CA SER A 270 -12.54 -7.82 26.13
C SER A 270 -11.44 -8.87 25.86
N PRO A 271 -10.41 -8.97 26.70
CA PRO A 271 -9.26 -9.83 26.45
C PRO A 271 -9.52 -11.34 26.57
N GLU A 272 -10.76 -11.81 26.54
CA GLU A 272 -11.13 -13.19 26.95
C GLU A 272 -11.47 -14.15 25.80
N GLU A 273 -11.35 -13.77 24.53
CA GLU A 273 -11.57 -14.70 23.41
C GLU A 273 -10.28 -15.04 22.64
N ILE A 274 -9.22 -15.45 23.36
CA ILE A 274 -8.21 -16.35 22.80
C ILE A 274 -8.56 -17.73 23.35
N CYS A 275 -9.45 -18.44 22.68
CA CYS A 275 -9.58 -19.87 22.90
C CYS A 275 -10.13 -20.54 21.64
N CYS A 276 -9.26 -21.14 20.88
CA CYS A 276 -9.57 -22.42 20.25
C CYS A 276 -8.32 -23.28 20.19
N SER A 277 -8.38 -24.30 21.07
CA SER A 277 -7.85 -25.64 20.92
C SER A 277 -6.34 -25.88 20.86
N SER A 278 -5.79 -26.18 22.03
CA SER A 278 -5.01 -27.42 22.18
C SER A 278 -5.00 -27.82 23.68
N GLN A 279 -5.89 -28.74 24.03
CA GLN A 279 -5.80 -29.47 25.30
C GLN A 279 -4.72 -30.54 25.14
N LEU A 280 -3.73 -30.51 26.03
CA LEU A 280 -3.08 -31.71 26.57
C LEU A 280 -2.76 -31.49 28.06
N PRO A 281 -2.87 -32.54 28.89
CA PRO A 281 -3.07 -32.39 30.34
C PRO A 281 -1.78 -32.54 31.17
N GLY A 282 -1.76 -31.80 32.26
CA GLY A 282 -1.19 -32.27 33.51
C GLY A 282 0.30 -32.03 33.77
N HIS A 283 0.57 -31.03 34.61
CA HIS A 283 1.35 -31.29 35.84
C HIS A 283 1.20 -30.09 36.80
N THR A 284 0.67 -30.41 37.98
CA THR A 284 0.59 -29.57 39.15
C THR A 284 1.95 -29.39 39.78
N THR A 285 2.34 -28.15 40.13
CA THR A 285 3.12 -27.86 41.34
C THR A 285 2.84 -26.46 41.88
N LYS A 286 2.75 -26.40 43.19
CA LYS A 286 2.24 -25.32 44.03
C LYS A 286 3.24 -24.19 44.26
N CYS A 287 2.66 -23.00 44.46
CA CYS A 287 2.93 -21.92 45.44
C CYS A 287 4.39 -21.58 45.82
N SER A 288 4.70 -20.28 45.75
CA SER A 288 4.95 -19.48 46.96
C SER A 288 5.03 -18.00 46.65
N GLU A 289 4.30 -17.22 47.45
CA GLU A 289 4.35 -15.77 47.62
C GLU A 289 5.72 -15.31 48.14
N GLU A 290 6.17 -14.11 47.82
CA GLU A 290 6.49 -13.04 48.77
C GLU A 290 7.10 -11.78 48.08
N ARG A 291 6.40 -10.67 48.34
CA ARG A 291 6.80 -9.39 48.94
C ARG A 291 7.62 -8.37 48.14
N SER A 292 6.91 -7.27 48.05
CA SER A 292 7.32 -5.89 47.78
C SER A 292 8.51 -5.39 48.59
N VAL A 293 9.37 -4.55 47.96
CA VAL A 293 10.09 -3.48 48.67
C VAL A 293 10.10 -2.22 47.77
N LYS A 294 9.55 -1.14 48.33
CA LYS A 294 9.71 0.25 47.91
C LYS A 294 11.10 0.75 48.31
N SER A 295 11.76 1.51 47.46
CA SER A 295 12.74 2.48 47.93
C SER A 295 12.76 3.69 47.02
N SER A 296 12.37 4.81 47.58
CA SER A 296 12.56 6.17 47.09
C SER A 296 13.94 6.67 47.52
N CYS A 297 14.64 7.43 46.67
CA CYS A 297 15.56 8.46 47.16
C CYS A 297 15.66 9.63 46.14
N ASN A 298 15.41 10.78 46.67
CA ASN A 298 15.64 12.13 46.14
C ASN A 298 17.15 12.44 46.08
N GLY A 299 17.51 13.32 45.14
CA GLY A 299 18.81 13.98 45.15
C GLY A 299 18.86 15.11 44.12
N SER A 300 18.69 16.29 44.60
CA SER A 300 18.76 17.59 43.90
C SER A 300 20.19 18.14 43.82
N CYS A 301 20.35 19.16 42.95
CA CYS A 301 21.43 20.15 42.82
C CYS A 301 22.40 19.88 41.68
N SER A 302 22.85 20.83 40.89
CA SER A 302 22.80 22.31 40.85
C SER A 302 23.38 22.82 39.54
N ASP A 303 22.94 23.96 39.13
CA ASP A 303 23.36 24.79 37.99
C ASP A 303 24.87 24.96 37.82
N LYS A 304 25.33 24.96 36.57
CA LYS A 304 26.34 25.91 36.09
C LYS A 304 26.17 26.19 34.61
N GLU A 305 25.88 27.43 34.31
CA GLU A 305 25.96 28.08 33.01
C GLU A 305 27.42 28.09 32.54
N ASP A 306 27.66 27.63 31.30
CA ASP A 306 28.78 28.12 30.50
C ASP A 306 28.27 28.45 29.10
N LYS A 307 28.25 29.76 28.83
CA LYS A 307 27.99 30.33 27.52
C LYS A 307 29.25 30.17 26.68
N GLU A 308 29.21 29.35 25.63
CA GLU A 308 30.13 29.49 24.52
C GLU A 308 29.36 29.75 23.22
N ASN A 309 29.77 30.83 22.56
CA ASN A 309 29.32 31.32 21.27
C ASN A 309 29.47 30.24 20.19
N ILE A 310 28.35 29.87 19.58
CA ILE A 310 28.33 29.16 18.28
C ILE A 310 27.70 30.12 17.27
N PRO A 311 28.35 30.35 16.10
CA PRO A 311 27.79 31.26 15.09
C PRO A 311 26.54 30.66 14.48
N GLU A 312 25.49 31.47 14.38
CA GLU A 312 24.30 31.19 13.60
C GLU A 312 24.67 31.06 12.12
N ASP A 313 24.70 29.82 11.61
CA ASP A 313 24.51 29.54 10.20
C ASP A 313 23.74 28.23 10.04
N SER A 314 22.46 28.27 10.40
CA SER A 314 21.51 27.20 10.17
C SER A 314 20.55 27.57 9.06
N SER A 315 21.04 27.70 7.84
CA SER A 315 20.22 27.56 6.65
C SER A 315 20.19 26.10 6.20
N THR A 316 19.65 25.24 7.00
CA THR A 316 19.10 23.94 6.53
C THR A 316 17.81 24.21 5.79
N LEU A 317 17.92 24.84 4.64
CA LEU A 317 16.90 24.86 3.63
C LEU A 317 16.69 23.41 3.20
N SER A 318 15.57 22.82 3.65
CA SER A 318 14.94 21.70 2.98
C SER A 318 14.95 22.02 1.48
N LYS A 319 15.85 21.42 0.73
CA LYS A 319 15.97 21.61 -0.73
C LYS A 319 14.79 20.90 -1.37
N ARG A 320 13.60 21.54 -1.33
CA ARG A 320 12.47 21.16 -2.17
C ARG A 320 12.94 21.31 -3.61
N PHE A 321 12.82 20.23 -4.36
CA PHE A 321 13.12 20.17 -5.77
C PHE A 321 12.37 21.31 -6.49
N ARG A 322 13.10 22.28 -7.00
CA ARG A 322 12.65 23.16 -8.08
C ARG A 322 13.21 22.53 -9.34
N PHE A 323 12.32 22.07 -10.20
CA PHE A 323 12.67 21.56 -11.52
C PHE A 323 13.15 22.71 -12.39
N ASP A 324 14.45 22.97 -12.33
CA ASP A 324 15.14 23.88 -13.22
C ASP A 324 16.15 23.04 -14.02
N ASP A 325 16.09 23.09 -15.34
CA ASP A 325 16.88 22.25 -16.26
C ASP A 325 18.40 22.42 -16.14
N SER A 326 18.88 23.25 -15.24
CA SER A 326 20.30 23.63 -15.07
C SER A 326 21.02 23.05 -13.86
N LEU A 327 20.38 22.26 -12.98
CA LEU A 327 21.02 21.84 -11.74
C LEU A 327 21.62 20.42 -11.82
N GLN A 328 22.94 20.37 -12.06
CA GLN A 328 23.78 19.20 -11.75
C GLN A 328 23.99 19.16 -10.23
N TYR A 329 23.45 18.13 -9.55
CA TYR A 329 23.70 17.92 -8.13
C TYR A 329 25.01 17.14 -7.91
N PRO A 330 25.85 17.56 -6.95
CA PRO A 330 27.06 16.83 -6.59
C PRO A 330 26.76 15.48 -5.95
N GLN A 331 27.60 14.48 -6.19
CA GLN A 331 27.52 13.11 -5.63
C GLN A 331 27.57 13.06 -4.08
N GLU A 332 27.80 14.18 -3.40
CA GLU A 332 28.02 14.26 -1.95
C GLU A 332 26.74 14.01 -1.11
N PHE A 333 25.53 14.08 -1.71
CA PHE A 333 24.28 13.98 -0.96
C PHE A 333 23.78 12.55 -0.70
N MET A 334 24.34 11.52 -1.35
CA MET A 334 24.02 10.12 -1.05
C MET A 334 24.84 9.54 0.13
N THR A 335 25.62 10.36 0.82
CA THR A 335 26.54 9.88 1.86
C THR A 335 25.84 9.38 3.11
N ASP A 336 24.58 9.75 3.33
CA ASP A 336 23.82 9.40 4.55
C ASP A 336 22.94 8.14 4.41
N LEU A 337 22.72 7.61 3.20
CA LEU A 337 21.97 6.38 2.97
C LEU A 337 22.89 5.21 2.56
N VAL A 338 22.67 4.04 3.20
CA VAL A 338 23.27 2.76 2.80
C VAL A 338 22.15 1.88 2.25
N CYS A 339 22.25 1.52 0.96
CA CYS A 339 21.31 0.61 0.28
C CYS A 339 21.99 -0.75 0.05
#